data_bb6245e3ba66bc30afc6c784c05d7180
#
_entry.id   bb6245e3ba66bc30afc6c784c05d7180
#
_cell.length_a   1.000
_cell.length_b   1.000
_cell.length_c   1.000
_cell.angle_alpha   90.00
_cell.angle_beta   90.00
_cell.angle_gamma   90.00
#
_symmetry.space_group_name_H-M   'P 1'
#
loop_
_entity.id
_entity.type
_entity.pdbx_description
1 polymer ?
#
loop_
_entity_poly.entity_id
_entity_poly.type
_entity_poly.pdbx_seq_one_letter_code
_entity_poly.pdbx_strand_id
1 'polypeptide(L)'
;MSSSSQIMPSNDSIHGIQAYKNFVPVFNFTTFQAFLPLIYILPTIFVMLTILIKYRKAKATLNSNAMDHNIFAFIMFYFLFNMLFFFGDYFHLNLPTTGFVTSWCAGIEPSRVFSVLLVFAYYSNFGTIICPFLVCLMRLTIMMSPRHNERVCYCRLIMYRFAIPFLFLVPICLTAFNLFSTGYCMQLHSPFSFGSIIIFEGEDYAKINIIIHFSFSCIMFSSNVGMTTFMFYKLRMTQSSTTSERTKQLTRKAEFSLFLAVVSSVIPFTTNSICSVSFLFDRPLWDYVLFLRAIGNDYETVMMPWVLFLTHPMFRSKKKTSSTNATSNMFATSNTNSQSRKSAAVVC
;
A
#
# COMPACT_ATOMS: atom_id res chain seq x y z
N MET A 1 40.20 24.27 18.48
CA MET A 1 39.02 25.12 18.74
C MET A 1 37.94 24.64 17.76
N SER A 2 37.08 23.75 18.19
CA SER A 2 35.98 23.25 17.40
C SER A 2 34.81 24.22 17.64
N SER A 3 34.47 25.02 16.63
CA SER A 3 33.24 25.82 16.66
C SER A 3 32.08 24.85 16.53
N SER A 4 31.47 24.50 17.64
CA SER A 4 30.12 23.94 17.65
C SER A 4 29.21 24.99 17.04
N SER A 5 28.82 24.83 15.78
CA SER A 5 27.70 25.55 15.19
C SER A 5 26.48 25.23 16.05
N GLN A 6 26.10 26.13 16.92
CA GLN A 6 24.79 26.09 17.57
C GLN A 6 23.76 26.20 16.45
N ILE A 7 23.20 25.08 16.08
CA ILE A 7 22.02 25.00 15.22
C ILE A 7 20.92 25.72 15.99
N MET A 8 20.53 26.90 15.51
CA MET A 8 19.36 27.61 16.09
C MET A 8 18.16 26.66 16.00
N PRO A 9 17.49 26.35 17.11
CA PRO A 9 16.27 25.56 17.05
C PRO A 9 15.26 26.29 16.17
N SER A 10 14.61 25.55 15.26
CA SER A 10 13.50 26.10 14.48
C SER A 10 12.44 26.62 15.46
N ASN A 11 11.85 27.77 15.19
CA ASN A 11 10.85 28.40 16.09
C ASN A 11 9.69 27.50 16.49
N ASP A 12 9.48 26.38 15.78
CA ASP A 12 8.38 25.42 15.97
C ASP A 12 8.78 24.18 16.79
N SER A 13 10.02 24.08 17.24
CA SER A 13 10.47 22.92 18.05
C SER A 13 9.93 23.01 19.48
N ILE A 14 9.38 21.89 20.00
CA ILE A 14 8.95 21.81 21.40
C ILE A 14 10.10 21.52 22.37
N HIS A 15 11.31 21.26 21.87
CA HIS A 15 12.47 20.96 22.70
C HIS A 15 12.77 22.10 23.68
N GLY A 16 12.98 21.77 24.93
CA GLY A 16 13.31 22.72 25.98
C GLY A 16 12.15 23.53 26.56
N ILE A 17 10.96 23.49 25.95
CA ILE A 17 9.80 24.23 26.44
C ILE A 17 9.24 23.59 27.72
N GLN A 18 9.30 24.31 28.83
CA GLN A 18 8.93 23.82 30.17
C GLN A 18 7.46 23.38 30.24
N ALA A 19 6.55 24.07 29.56
CA ALA A 19 5.13 23.71 29.51
C ALA A 19 4.88 22.33 28.91
N TYR A 20 5.66 21.96 27.88
CA TYR A 20 5.60 20.66 27.24
C TYR A 20 6.30 19.56 28.06
N LYS A 21 7.42 19.89 28.74
CA LYS A 21 8.10 18.93 29.64
C LYS A 21 7.23 18.49 30.81
N ASN A 22 6.45 19.42 31.35
CA ASN A 22 5.58 19.17 32.50
C ASN A 22 4.16 18.75 32.10
N PHE A 23 3.90 18.58 30.80
CA PHE A 23 2.58 18.19 30.31
C PHE A 23 2.22 16.76 30.76
N VAL A 24 1.04 16.63 31.35
CA VAL A 24 0.45 15.34 31.71
C VAL A 24 -0.64 15.03 30.69
N PRO A 25 -0.53 13.90 29.98
CA PRO A 25 -1.49 13.57 28.95
C PRO A 25 -2.90 13.36 29.51
N VAL A 26 -3.89 13.95 28.86
CA VAL A 26 -5.29 13.81 29.19
C VAL A 26 -5.99 13.06 28.08
N PHE A 27 -6.84 12.09 28.45
CA PHE A 27 -7.62 11.36 27.46
C PHE A 27 -8.69 12.25 26.86
N ASN A 28 -8.55 12.55 25.57
CA ASN A 28 -9.44 13.42 24.81
C ASN A 28 -9.82 12.75 23.46
N PHE A 29 -10.56 13.46 22.62
CA PHE A 29 -11.01 12.95 21.33
C PHE A 29 -9.83 12.58 20.40
N THR A 30 -8.77 13.38 20.36
CA THR A 30 -7.57 13.09 19.55
C THR A 30 -6.85 11.84 20.03
N THR A 31 -6.81 11.62 21.34
CA THR A 31 -6.30 10.38 21.94
C THR A 31 -7.12 9.17 21.52
N PHE A 32 -8.45 9.26 21.64
CA PHE A 32 -9.33 8.15 21.22
C PHE A 32 -9.12 7.81 19.75
N GLN A 33 -9.07 8.82 18.88
CA GLN A 33 -8.86 8.62 17.45
C GLN A 33 -7.52 7.95 17.14
N ALA A 34 -6.44 8.33 17.82
CA ALA A 34 -5.13 7.74 17.58
C ALA A 34 -5.04 6.26 18.03
N PHE A 35 -5.84 5.84 19.02
CA PHE A 35 -5.90 4.43 19.43
C PHE A 35 -6.87 3.58 18.59
N LEU A 36 -7.82 4.18 17.90
CA LEU A 36 -8.78 3.48 17.04
C LEU A 36 -8.10 2.59 15.98
N PRO A 37 -7.01 3.02 15.29
CA PRO A 37 -6.28 2.19 14.34
C PRO A 37 -5.79 0.87 14.90
N LEU A 38 -5.40 0.81 16.17
CA LEU A 38 -4.92 -0.42 16.80
C LEU A 38 -6.03 -1.47 16.93
N ILE A 39 -7.29 -1.06 17.00
CA ILE A 39 -8.43 -1.98 17.12
C ILE A 39 -8.67 -2.72 15.80
N TYR A 40 -8.63 -2.02 14.66
CA TYR A 40 -8.93 -2.64 13.36
C TYR A 40 -7.71 -3.24 12.67
N ILE A 41 -6.50 -2.88 13.08
CA ILE A 41 -5.29 -3.45 12.48
C ILE A 41 -5.14 -4.94 12.83
N LEU A 42 -5.50 -5.36 14.04
CA LEU A 42 -5.41 -6.76 14.46
C LEU A 42 -6.25 -7.70 13.59
N PRO A 43 -7.58 -7.46 13.37
CA PRO A 43 -8.35 -8.28 12.44
C PRO A 43 -7.84 -8.17 10.99
N THR A 44 -7.27 -7.05 10.59
CA THR A 44 -6.69 -6.89 9.24
C THR A 44 -5.45 -7.78 9.07
N ILE A 45 -4.56 -7.84 10.04
CA ILE A 45 -3.42 -8.77 10.04
C ILE A 45 -3.91 -10.23 9.94
N PHE A 46 -4.95 -10.58 10.71
CA PHE A 46 -5.54 -11.92 10.63
C PHE A 46 -6.09 -12.24 9.23
N VAL A 47 -6.74 -11.29 8.58
CA VAL A 47 -7.21 -11.43 7.20
C VAL A 47 -6.03 -11.63 6.23
N MET A 48 -4.95 -10.84 6.35
CA MET A 48 -3.74 -10.99 5.52
C MET A 48 -3.11 -12.37 5.67
N LEU A 49 -2.98 -12.86 6.90
CA LEU A 49 -2.47 -14.22 7.18
C LEU A 49 -3.39 -15.30 6.59
N THR A 50 -4.70 -15.12 6.71
CA THR A 50 -5.68 -16.05 6.14
C THR A 50 -5.58 -16.10 4.61
N ILE A 51 -5.39 -14.96 3.95
CA ILE A 51 -5.15 -14.88 2.51
C ILE A 51 -3.90 -15.68 2.13
N LEU A 52 -2.80 -15.49 2.84
CA LEU A 52 -1.54 -16.21 2.60
C LEU A 52 -1.70 -17.73 2.76
N ILE A 53 -2.34 -18.17 3.85
CA ILE A 53 -2.56 -19.60 4.13
C ILE A 53 -3.45 -20.22 3.05
N LYS A 54 -4.58 -19.57 2.70
CA LYS A 54 -5.49 -20.07 1.67
C LYS A 54 -4.81 -20.14 0.30
N TYR A 55 -3.98 -19.16 -0.05
CA TYR A 55 -3.22 -19.16 -1.29
C TYR A 55 -2.23 -20.33 -1.34
N ARG A 56 -1.45 -20.54 -0.28
CA ARG A 56 -0.52 -21.69 -0.20
C ARG A 56 -1.24 -23.03 -0.37
N LYS A 57 -2.39 -23.19 0.28
CA LYS A 57 -3.22 -24.39 0.15
C LYS A 57 -3.75 -24.57 -1.28
N ALA A 58 -4.26 -23.50 -1.90
CA ALA A 58 -4.76 -23.55 -3.28
C ALA A 58 -3.65 -23.88 -4.29
N LYS A 59 -2.44 -23.35 -4.10
CA LYS A 59 -1.28 -23.68 -4.94
C LYS A 59 -0.86 -25.14 -4.81
N ALA A 60 -0.86 -25.69 -3.58
CA ALA A 60 -0.52 -27.09 -3.34
C ALA A 60 -1.53 -28.08 -3.98
N THR A 61 -2.80 -27.69 -4.14
CA THR A 61 -3.84 -28.53 -4.78
C THR A 61 -3.92 -28.38 -6.30
N LEU A 62 -2.95 -27.74 -6.97
CA LEU A 62 -2.93 -27.44 -8.42
C LEU A 62 -4.27 -26.86 -8.94
N ASN A 63 -4.94 -26.05 -8.15
CA ASN A 63 -6.24 -25.52 -8.51
C ASN A 63 -6.09 -24.50 -9.67
N SER A 64 -6.69 -24.78 -10.82
CA SER A 64 -6.64 -23.93 -12.03
C SER A 64 -7.20 -22.51 -11.83
N ASN A 65 -7.89 -22.26 -10.72
CA ASN A 65 -8.42 -20.95 -10.33
C ASN A 65 -7.47 -20.19 -9.41
N ALA A 66 -6.25 -20.68 -9.18
CA ALA A 66 -5.27 -19.94 -8.37
C ALA A 66 -4.83 -18.68 -9.12
N MET A 67 -4.72 -17.58 -8.38
CA MET A 67 -4.15 -16.32 -8.88
C MET A 67 -2.71 -16.54 -9.36
N ASP A 68 -2.29 -15.82 -10.40
CA ASP A 68 -0.90 -15.85 -10.85
C ASP A 68 0.07 -15.55 -9.70
N HIS A 69 1.16 -16.32 -9.65
CA HIS A 69 2.12 -16.27 -8.55
C HIS A 69 2.79 -14.90 -8.43
N ASN A 70 3.12 -14.27 -9.56
CA ASN A 70 3.82 -13.00 -9.56
C ASN A 70 2.89 -11.87 -9.09
N ILE A 71 1.62 -11.87 -9.54
CA ILE A 71 0.61 -10.93 -9.06
C ILE A 71 0.39 -11.10 -7.55
N PHE A 72 0.29 -12.34 -7.08
CA PHE A 72 0.13 -12.60 -5.65
C PHE A 72 1.32 -12.12 -4.83
N ALA A 73 2.55 -12.31 -5.33
CA ALA A 73 3.75 -11.82 -4.66
C ALA A 73 3.73 -10.30 -4.49
N PHE A 74 3.35 -9.53 -5.53
CA PHE A 74 3.22 -8.07 -5.41
C PHE A 74 2.10 -7.63 -4.47
N ILE A 75 0.99 -8.36 -4.41
CA ILE A 75 -0.06 -8.09 -3.42
C ILE A 75 0.48 -8.33 -1.99
N MET A 76 1.31 -9.35 -1.78
CA MET A 76 1.93 -9.60 -0.48
C MET A 76 2.98 -8.53 -0.13
N PHE A 77 3.77 -8.04 -1.08
CA PHE A 77 4.64 -6.89 -0.87
C PHE A 77 3.84 -5.64 -0.54
N TYR A 78 2.73 -5.40 -1.23
CA TYR A 78 1.83 -4.30 -0.92
C TYR A 78 1.32 -4.36 0.53
N PHE A 79 0.87 -5.53 0.99
CA PHE A 79 0.46 -5.71 2.38
C PHE A 79 1.60 -5.47 3.36
N LEU A 80 2.81 -5.94 3.05
CA LEU A 80 3.98 -5.71 3.86
C LEU A 80 4.31 -4.22 3.96
N PHE A 81 4.39 -3.51 2.82
CA PHE A 81 4.68 -2.08 2.81
C PHE A 81 3.61 -1.26 3.52
N ASN A 82 2.32 -1.61 3.38
CA ASN A 82 1.24 -0.98 4.14
C ASN A 82 1.39 -1.18 5.64
N MET A 83 1.77 -2.37 6.10
CA MET A 83 2.02 -2.62 7.51
C MET A 83 3.21 -1.81 8.03
N LEU A 84 4.32 -1.79 7.29
CA LEU A 84 5.51 -1.02 7.66
C LEU A 84 5.18 0.48 7.69
N PHE A 85 4.44 0.96 6.69
CA PHE A 85 3.99 2.34 6.64
C PHE A 85 3.05 2.69 7.80
N PHE A 86 2.08 1.83 8.09
CA PHE A 86 1.18 2.01 9.24
C PHE A 86 1.95 2.21 10.55
N PHE A 87 2.93 1.35 10.83
CA PHE A 87 3.76 1.51 12.03
C PHE A 87 4.61 2.77 11.99
N GLY A 88 5.25 3.06 10.86
CA GLY A 88 6.02 4.30 10.69
C GLY A 88 5.18 5.55 10.91
N ASP A 89 4.01 5.62 10.26
CA ASP A 89 3.06 6.73 10.37
C ASP A 89 2.47 6.84 11.79
N TYR A 90 2.21 5.72 12.43
CA TYR A 90 1.72 5.69 13.80
C TYR A 90 2.71 6.31 14.78
N PHE A 91 3.99 5.97 14.68
CA PHE A 91 5.00 6.46 15.61
C PHE A 91 5.44 7.90 15.36
N HIS A 92 5.45 8.38 14.12
CA HIS A 92 5.88 9.77 13.84
C HIS A 92 4.73 10.77 13.83
N LEU A 93 3.50 10.34 13.59
CA LEU A 93 2.32 11.20 13.49
C LEU A 93 1.27 10.87 14.56
N ASN A 94 0.62 9.69 14.48
CA ASN A 94 -0.58 9.41 15.27
C ASN A 94 -0.32 9.42 16.79
N LEU A 95 0.73 8.80 17.26
CA LEU A 95 1.06 8.74 18.67
C LEU A 95 1.50 10.10 19.23
N PRO A 96 2.37 10.89 18.56
CA PRO A 96 2.75 12.20 19.06
C PRO A 96 1.61 13.23 19.09
N THR A 97 0.65 13.15 18.15
CA THR A 97 -0.51 14.08 18.14
C THR A 97 -1.41 13.95 19.38
N THR A 98 -1.38 12.79 20.06
CA THR A 98 -2.16 12.58 21.29
C THR A 98 -1.66 13.36 22.51
N GLY A 99 -0.42 13.83 22.47
CA GLY A 99 0.25 14.37 23.64
C GLY A 99 0.91 13.35 24.58
N PHE A 100 0.70 12.03 24.37
CA PHE A 100 1.29 11.00 25.26
C PHE A 100 2.82 11.00 25.28
N VAL A 101 3.45 11.34 24.17
CA VAL A 101 4.91 11.41 24.06
C VAL A 101 5.45 12.85 24.12
N THR A 102 4.60 13.82 24.37
CA THR A 102 4.98 15.24 24.36
C THR A 102 6.06 15.57 25.37
N SER A 103 5.94 15.10 26.62
CA SER A 103 6.95 15.33 27.65
C SER A 103 8.30 14.70 27.29
N TRP A 104 8.27 13.49 26.74
CA TRP A 104 9.45 12.82 26.23
C TRP A 104 10.07 13.57 25.04
N CYS A 105 9.27 13.96 24.05
CA CYS A 105 9.68 14.76 22.90
C CYS A 105 10.32 16.10 23.30
N ALA A 106 9.74 16.80 24.28
CA ALA A 106 10.27 18.07 24.78
C ALA A 106 11.61 17.91 25.53
N GLY A 107 11.89 16.71 26.03
CA GLY A 107 13.14 16.38 26.74
C GLY A 107 14.29 15.99 25.81
N ILE A 108 14.01 15.56 24.58
CA ILE A 108 15.03 15.06 23.64
C ILE A 108 15.44 16.14 22.64
N GLU A 109 16.74 16.24 22.41
CA GLU A 109 17.30 17.11 21.37
C GLU A 109 17.01 16.55 19.97
N PRO A 110 16.95 17.43 18.94
CA PRO A 110 16.90 16.99 17.55
C PRO A 110 17.97 15.95 17.26
N SER A 111 17.58 14.83 16.66
CA SER A 111 18.48 13.70 16.50
C SER A 111 18.32 12.96 15.18
N ARG A 112 19.36 12.25 14.76
CA ARG A 112 19.31 11.38 13.58
C ARG A 112 18.39 10.17 13.75
N VAL A 113 18.06 9.78 14.97
CA VAL A 113 17.13 8.67 15.23
C VAL A 113 15.73 9.01 14.69
N PHE A 114 15.29 10.25 14.87
CA PHE A 114 14.03 10.72 14.29
C PHE A 114 14.06 10.73 12.76
N SER A 115 15.18 11.11 12.16
CA SER A 115 15.33 11.07 10.69
C SER A 115 15.26 9.65 10.16
N VAL A 116 15.86 8.68 10.83
CA VAL A 116 15.77 7.26 10.44
C VAL A 116 14.33 6.75 10.51
N LEU A 117 13.57 7.12 11.55
CA LEU A 117 12.14 6.77 11.66
C LEU A 117 11.33 7.38 10.51
N LEU A 118 11.57 8.64 10.19
CA LEU A 118 10.91 9.33 9.08
C LEU A 118 11.27 8.70 7.73
N VAL A 119 12.55 8.45 7.48
CA VAL A 119 13.01 7.78 6.24
C VAL A 119 12.37 6.41 6.11
N PHE A 120 12.27 5.64 7.19
CA PHE A 120 11.56 4.35 7.19
C PHE A 120 10.08 4.50 6.83
N ALA A 121 9.38 5.49 7.40
CA ALA A 121 7.98 5.75 7.11
C ALA A 121 7.79 6.18 5.63
N TYR A 122 8.59 7.12 5.13
CA TYR A 122 8.52 7.54 3.72
C TYR A 122 8.93 6.45 2.73
N TYR A 123 9.99 5.69 3.04
CA TYR A 123 10.38 4.52 2.25
C TYR A 123 9.22 3.54 2.07
N SER A 124 8.56 3.22 3.19
CA SER A 124 7.41 2.31 3.18
C SER A 124 6.23 2.90 2.42
N ASN A 125 5.98 4.21 2.56
CA ASN A 125 4.93 4.92 1.82
C ASN A 125 5.17 4.90 0.30
N PHE A 126 6.39 5.14 -0.18
CA PHE A 126 6.70 4.96 -1.61
C PHE A 126 6.44 3.52 -2.08
N GLY A 127 6.73 2.53 -1.24
CA GLY A 127 6.40 1.13 -1.52
C GLY A 127 4.91 0.90 -1.70
N THR A 128 4.04 1.52 -0.87
CA THR A 128 2.58 1.41 -1.02
C THR A 128 2.08 2.03 -2.33
N ILE A 129 2.70 3.10 -2.81
CA ILE A 129 2.35 3.76 -4.07
C ILE A 129 2.80 2.93 -5.29
N ILE A 130 3.98 2.31 -5.22
CA ILE A 130 4.57 1.53 -6.31
C ILE A 130 3.86 0.18 -6.49
N CYS A 131 3.48 -0.51 -5.42
CA CYS A 131 2.91 -1.84 -5.50
C CYS A 131 1.63 -1.93 -6.36
N PRO A 132 0.61 -1.06 -6.23
CA PRO A 132 -0.57 -1.06 -7.10
C PRO A 132 -0.22 -0.87 -8.57
N PHE A 133 0.73 0.02 -8.88
CA PHE A 133 1.25 0.24 -10.24
C PHE A 133 1.85 -1.05 -10.81
N LEU A 134 2.69 -1.76 -10.04
CA LEU A 134 3.30 -3.02 -10.47
C LEU A 134 2.26 -4.13 -10.66
N VAL A 135 1.26 -4.22 -9.79
CA VAL A 135 0.13 -5.16 -9.95
C VAL A 135 -0.63 -4.86 -11.24
N CYS A 136 -0.92 -3.61 -11.55
CA CYS A 136 -1.57 -3.21 -12.80
C CYS A 136 -0.69 -3.52 -14.02
N LEU A 137 0.60 -3.22 -13.95
CA LEU A 137 1.56 -3.52 -15.02
C LEU A 137 1.63 -5.02 -15.31
N MET A 138 1.69 -5.86 -14.28
CA MET A 138 1.70 -7.33 -14.44
C MET A 138 0.39 -7.84 -15.04
N ARG A 139 -0.77 -7.32 -14.62
CA ARG A 139 -2.06 -7.66 -15.21
C ARG A 139 -2.13 -7.26 -16.69
N LEU A 140 -1.65 -6.06 -17.01
CA LEU A 140 -1.57 -5.57 -18.38
C LEU A 140 -0.70 -6.48 -19.25
N THR A 141 0.48 -6.88 -18.77
CA THR A 141 1.39 -7.80 -19.45
C THR A 141 0.73 -9.15 -19.72
N ILE A 142 0.05 -9.72 -18.73
CA ILE A 142 -0.69 -10.98 -18.87
C ILE A 142 -1.79 -10.85 -19.93
N MET A 143 -2.48 -9.72 -19.97
CA MET A 143 -3.57 -9.50 -20.91
C MET A 143 -3.08 -9.25 -22.35
N MET A 144 -1.88 -8.65 -22.50
CA MET A 144 -1.28 -8.36 -23.81
C MET A 144 -0.59 -9.58 -24.44
N SER A 145 -0.18 -10.57 -23.65
CA SER A 145 0.57 -11.72 -24.16
C SER A 145 -0.36 -12.76 -24.82
N PRO A 146 -0.17 -13.09 -26.11
CA PRO A 146 -1.07 -13.98 -26.86
C PRO A 146 -0.91 -15.44 -26.51
N ARG A 147 0.29 -15.90 -26.11
CA ARG A 147 0.62 -17.32 -25.87
C ARG A 147 0.94 -17.58 -24.41
N HIS A 148 0.49 -18.72 -23.88
CA HIS A 148 0.70 -19.08 -22.48
C HIS A 148 2.18 -19.17 -22.09
N ASN A 149 3.01 -19.78 -22.91
CA ASN A 149 4.44 -19.96 -22.63
C ASN A 149 5.22 -18.63 -22.69
N GLU A 150 4.92 -17.77 -23.65
CA GLU A 150 5.47 -16.42 -23.74
C GLU A 150 5.06 -15.57 -22.52
N ARG A 151 3.81 -15.72 -22.08
CA ARG A 151 3.25 -15.04 -20.90
C ARG A 151 4.09 -15.30 -19.65
N VAL A 152 4.41 -16.56 -19.37
CA VAL A 152 5.19 -16.96 -18.21
C VAL A 152 6.60 -16.38 -18.28
N CYS A 153 7.23 -16.42 -19.44
CA CYS A 153 8.58 -15.93 -19.65
C CYS A 153 8.65 -14.38 -19.49
N TYR A 154 7.77 -13.64 -20.15
CA TYR A 154 7.72 -12.18 -20.05
C TYR A 154 7.40 -11.69 -18.62
N CYS A 155 6.42 -12.30 -17.96
CA CYS A 155 6.09 -11.92 -16.59
C CYS A 155 7.26 -12.17 -15.64
N ARG A 156 7.98 -13.28 -15.80
CA ARG A 156 9.14 -13.61 -15.00
C ARG A 156 10.30 -12.62 -15.25
N LEU A 157 10.56 -12.29 -16.49
CA LEU A 157 11.61 -11.34 -16.87
C LEU A 157 11.32 -9.95 -16.31
N ILE A 158 10.10 -9.44 -16.50
CA ILE A 158 9.67 -8.14 -15.99
C ILE A 158 9.74 -8.12 -14.47
N MET A 159 9.29 -9.18 -13.80
CA MET A 159 9.31 -9.27 -12.35
C MET A 159 10.74 -9.15 -11.80
N TYR A 160 11.67 -10.00 -12.26
CA TYR A 160 13.01 -10.06 -11.67
C TYR A 160 13.95 -8.95 -12.14
N ARG A 161 13.85 -8.52 -13.40
CA ARG A 161 14.77 -7.48 -13.95
C ARG A 161 14.31 -6.06 -13.73
N PHE A 162 13.00 -5.84 -13.64
CA PHE A 162 12.46 -4.48 -13.53
C PHE A 162 11.68 -4.27 -12.24
N ALA A 163 10.63 -5.04 -11.99
CA ALA A 163 9.66 -4.74 -10.96
C ALA A 163 10.22 -4.84 -9.53
N ILE A 164 11.03 -5.88 -9.24
CA ILE A 164 11.65 -6.02 -7.92
C ILE A 164 12.70 -4.93 -7.66
N PRO A 165 13.70 -4.70 -8.56
CA PRO A 165 14.63 -3.58 -8.36
C PRO A 165 13.91 -2.23 -8.26
N PHE A 166 12.91 -1.96 -9.11
CA PHE A 166 12.13 -0.73 -9.06
C PHE A 166 11.45 -0.55 -7.70
N LEU A 167 10.82 -1.60 -7.16
CA LEU A 167 10.13 -1.57 -5.88
C LEU A 167 11.03 -1.22 -4.69
N PHE A 168 12.27 -1.68 -4.69
CA PHE A 168 13.18 -1.47 -3.56
C PHE A 168 14.15 -0.31 -3.76
N LEU A 169 14.67 -0.10 -4.97
CA LEU A 169 15.69 0.94 -5.21
C LEU A 169 15.09 2.33 -5.35
N VAL A 170 13.93 2.47 -5.99
CA VAL A 170 13.32 3.80 -6.19
C VAL A 170 12.98 4.46 -4.85
N PRO A 171 12.32 3.80 -3.88
CA PRO A 171 12.10 4.40 -2.56
C PRO A 171 13.41 4.81 -1.86
N ILE A 172 14.48 4.00 -1.97
CA ILE A 172 15.79 4.37 -1.41
C ILE A 172 16.29 5.66 -2.06
N CYS A 173 16.31 5.74 -3.39
CA CYS A 173 16.79 6.92 -4.10
C CYS A 173 15.98 8.18 -3.74
N LEU A 174 14.66 8.04 -3.56
CA LEU A 174 13.78 9.15 -3.24
C LEU A 174 13.85 9.61 -1.77
N THR A 175 14.38 8.77 -0.86
CA THR A 175 14.42 9.07 0.58
C THR A 175 15.82 9.22 1.15
N ALA A 176 16.85 8.74 0.46
CA ALA A 176 18.23 8.70 0.97
C ALA A 176 18.79 10.07 1.36
N PHE A 177 18.40 11.14 0.63
CA PHE A 177 18.89 12.49 0.95
C PHE A 177 18.41 12.97 2.33
N ASN A 178 17.29 12.47 2.83
CA ASN A 178 16.76 12.80 4.15
C ASN A 178 17.58 12.23 5.31
N LEU A 179 18.47 11.24 5.06
CA LEU A 179 19.37 10.70 6.08
C LEU A 179 20.44 11.71 6.52
N PHE A 180 20.69 12.75 5.72
CA PHE A 180 21.64 13.81 6.06
C PHE A 180 21.04 14.89 6.96
N SER A 181 19.70 14.94 7.09
CA SER A 181 19.00 15.84 8.00
C SER A 181 18.90 15.25 9.40
N THR A 182 18.56 16.08 10.38
CA THR A 182 18.09 15.64 11.70
C THR A 182 16.57 15.72 11.76
N GLY A 183 15.97 14.96 12.67
CA GLY A 183 14.53 15.05 12.93
C GLY A 183 14.28 15.68 14.30
N TYR A 184 13.15 16.33 14.45
CA TYR A 184 12.71 16.94 15.70
C TYR A 184 11.21 16.85 15.88
N CYS A 185 10.75 17.07 17.13
CA CYS A 185 9.33 17.16 17.43
C CYS A 185 8.85 18.61 17.22
N MET A 186 7.96 18.78 16.24
CA MET A 186 7.33 20.06 15.91
C MET A 186 6.03 20.22 16.68
N GLN A 187 5.78 21.43 17.17
CA GLN A 187 4.53 21.82 17.80
C GLN A 187 3.37 21.82 16.80
N LEU A 188 2.24 21.26 17.20
CA LEU A 188 0.96 21.39 16.51
C LEU A 188 0.08 22.43 17.19
N HIS A 189 -0.70 23.14 16.38
CA HIS A 189 -1.70 24.09 16.85
C HIS A 189 -3.08 23.44 16.99
N SER A 190 -4.10 24.22 17.25
CA SER A 190 -5.48 23.71 17.27
C SER A 190 -5.80 22.91 16.00
N PRO A 191 -6.43 21.72 16.11
CA PRO A 191 -7.15 21.17 17.27
C PRO A 191 -6.31 20.32 18.24
N PHE A 192 -4.99 20.21 18.05
CA PHE A 192 -4.10 19.36 18.84
C PHE A 192 -3.49 20.13 20.02
N SER A 193 -4.16 20.17 21.16
CA SER A 193 -3.59 20.79 22.38
C SER A 193 -2.38 19.99 22.86
N PHE A 194 -1.21 20.64 22.92
CA PHE A 194 0.06 20.02 23.32
C PHE A 194 0.47 18.80 22.48
N GLY A 195 -0.16 18.59 21.31
CA GLY A 195 0.26 17.59 20.35
C GLY A 195 1.52 18.02 19.61
N SER A 196 2.25 17.04 19.13
CA SER A 196 3.43 17.24 18.29
C SER A 196 3.44 16.26 17.12
N ILE A 197 4.33 16.50 16.18
CA ILE A 197 4.69 15.50 15.15
C ILE A 197 6.20 15.46 15.02
N ILE A 198 6.73 14.35 14.56
CA ILE A 198 8.14 14.23 14.23
C ILE A 198 8.32 14.61 12.75
N ILE A 199 9.16 15.61 12.46
CA ILE A 199 9.47 16.04 11.09
C ILE A 199 10.97 16.23 10.90
N PHE A 200 11.40 16.40 9.64
CA PHE A 200 12.80 16.74 9.33
C PHE A 200 13.13 18.17 9.73
N GLU A 201 14.31 18.36 10.27
CA GLU A 201 14.85 19.68 10.57
C GLU A 201 15.27 20.36 9.26
N GLY A 202 14.97 21.66 9.19
CA GLY A 202 15.18 22.46 7.99
C GLY A 202 13.96 22.44 7.06
N GLU A 203 13.40 23.63 6.88
CA GLU A 203 12.19 23.86 6.09
C GLU A 203 12.34 23.35 4.66
N ASP A 204 13.53 23.48 4.08
CA ASP A 204 13.83 23.03 2.72
C ASP A 204 13.74 21.52 2.58
N TYR A 205 14.24 20.72 3.54
CA TYR A 205 14.14 19.28 3.51
C TYR A 205 12.68 18.80 3.55
N ALA A 206 11.87 19.39 4.41
CA ALA A 206 10.46 19.05 4.52
C ALA A 206 9.70 19.40 3.23
N LYS A 207 9.94 20.61 2.67
CA LYS A 207 9.32 21.04 1.41
C LYS A 207 9.72 20.16 0.22
N ILE A 208 11.02 19.90 0.05
CA ILE A 208 11.53 19.06 -1.02
C ILE A 208 10.93 17.66 -0.94
N ASN A 209 10.91 17.06 0.26
CA ASN A 209 10.35 15.73 0.47
C ASN A 209 8.86 15.67 0.09
N ILE A 210 8.08 16.68 0.47
CA ILE A 210 6.65 16.77 0.13
C ILE A 210 6.44 16.95 -1.38
N ILE A 211 7.23 17.80 -2.04
CA ILE A 211 7.15 18.01 -3.50
C ILE A 211 7.49 16.72 -4.25
N ILE A 212 8.56 16.02 -3.85
CA ILE A 212 8.94 14.72 -4.43
C ILE A 212 7.81 13.71 -4.24
N HIS A 213 7.30 13.58 -3.01
CA HIS A 213 6.23 12.63 -2.71
C HIS A 213 4.96 12.93 -3.50
N PHE A 214 4.52 14.18 -3.53
CA PHE A 214 3.33 14.61 -4.28
C PHE A 214 3.47 14.36 -5.79
N SER A 215 4.59 14.80 -6.37
CA SER A 215 4.85 14.62 -7.81
C SER A 215 4.90 13.15 -8.19
N PHE A 216 5.61 12.33 -7.42
CA PHE A 216 5.70 10.90 -7.64
C PHE A 216 4.33 10.21 -7.51
N SER A 217 3.55 10.57 -6.49
CA SER A 217 2.19 10.05 -6.29
C SER A 217 1.27 10.40 -7.47
N CYS A 218 1.32 11.63 -7.99
CA CYS A 218 0.56 12.04 -9.16
C CYS A 218 0.92 11.22 -10.41
N ILE A 219 2.21 11.00 -10.66
CA ILE A 219 2.69 10.22 -11.81
C ILE A 219 2.21 8.76 -11.69
N MET A 220 2.40 8.13 -10.54
CA MET A 220 2.01 6.73 -10.31
C MET A 220 0.50 6.54 -10.35
N PHE A 221 -0.27 7.45 -9.74
CA PHE A 221 -1.73 7.40 -9.77
C PHE A 221 -2.27 7.57 -11.18
N SER A 222 -1.80 8.57 -11.95
CA SER A 222 -2.22 8.79 -13.32
C SER A 222 -1.88 7.60 -14.22
N SER A 223 -0.70 7.01 -14.04
CA SER A 223 -0.28 5.81 -14.77
C SER A 223 -1.18 4.60 -14.43
N ASN A 224 -1.55 4.45 -13.16
CA ASN A 224 -2.43 3.38 -12.68
C ASN A 224 -3.84 3.50 -13.28
N VAL A 225 -4.40 4.71 -13.26
CA VAL A 225 -5.70 5.01 -13.89
C VAL A 225 -5.65 4.76 -15.39
N GLY A 226 -4.61 5.24 -16.09
CA GLY A 226 -4.42 5.02 -17.52
C GLY A 226 -4.34 3.55 -17.91
N MET A 227 -3.51 2.76 -17.21
CA MET A 227 -3.41 1.32 -17.45
C MET A 227 -4.74 0.59 -17.20
N THR A 228 -5.43 0.95 -16.11
CA THR A 228 -6.72 0.34 -15.77
C THR A 228 -7.78 0.67 -16.82
N THR A 229 -7.86 1.92 -17.25
CA THR A 229 -8.78 2.35 -18.34
C THR A 229 -8.51 1.59 -19.63
N PHE A 230 -7.23 1.45 -20.00
CA PHE A 230 -6.84 0.65 -21.16
C PHE A 230 -7.24 -0.82 -21.04
N MET A 231 -7.05 -1.44 -19.85
CA MET A 231 -7.50 -2.82 -19.59
C MET A 231 -9.02 -2.96 -19.73
N PHE A 232 -9.80 -2.01 -19.19
CA PHE A 232 -11.25 -1.98 -19.36
C PHE A 232 -11.66 -1.91 -20.83
N TYR A 233 -11.07 -0.99 -21.57
CA TYR A 233 -11.34 -0.84 -22.99
C TYR A 233 -11.10 -2.15 -23.76
N LYS A 234 -9.94 -2.77 -23.54
CA LYS A 234 -9.58 -4.03 -24.19
C LYS A 234 -10.51 -5.19 -23.81
N LEU A 235 -10.88 -5.28 -22.51
CA LEU A 235 -11.83 -6.29 -22.04
C LEU A 235 -13.20 -6.16 -22.72
N ARG A 236 -13.73 -4.94 -22.89
CA ARG A 236 -14.99 -4.68 -23.59
C ARG A 236 -14.93 -5.07 -25.06
N MET A 237 -13.83 -4.74 -25.73
CA MET A 237 -13.63 -5.12 -27.14
C MET A 237 -13.60 -6.65 -27.32
N THR A 238 -12.94 -7.36 -26.43
CA THR A 238 -12.87 -8.83 -26.45
C THR A 238 -14.23 -9.46 -26.11
N GLN A 239 -15.03 -8.83 -25.25
CA GLN A 239 -16.36 -9.31 -24.86
C GLN A 239 -17.38 -9.29 -26.01
N SER A 240 -17.30 -8.29 -26.89
CA SER A 240 -18.20 -8.19 -28.05
C SER A 240 -18.04 -9.34 -29.05
N SER A 241 -16.88 -10.01 -29.04
CA SER A 241 -16.57 -11.14 -29.94
C SER A 241 -16.81 -12.53 -29.32
N THR A 242 -17.09 -12.61 -28.01
CA THR A 242 -17.20 -13.91 -27.32
C THR A 242 -18.68 -14.26 -27.00
N THR A 243 -19.11 -15.45 -27.40
CA THR A 243 -20.50 -15.93 -27.26
C THR A 243 -20.74 -16.69 -25.95
N SER A 244 -19.70 -17.11 -25.19
CA SER A 244 -19.85 -17.95 -24.00
C SER A 244 -20.20 -17.14 -22.74
N GLU A 245 -21.34 -17.45 -22.11
CA GLU A 245 -21.82 -16.86 -20.85
C GLU A 245 -20.81 -17.02 -19.69
N ARG A 246 -20.08 -18.13 -19.63
CA ARG A 246 -19.05 -18.37 -18.61
C ARG A 246 -17.92 -17.35 -18.74
N THR A 247 -17.49 -17.05 -19.96
CA THR A 247 -16.43 -16.07 -20.23
C THR A 247 -16.89 -14.68 -19.86
N LYS A 248 -18.13 -14.30 -20.18
CA LYS A 248 -18.72 -13.00 -19.79
C LYS A 248 -18.74 -12.82 -18.27
N GLN A 249 -19.13 -13.85 -17.51
CA GLN A 249 -19.10 -13.78 -16.05
C GLN A 249 -17.70 -13.61 -15.46
N LEU A 250 -16.69 -14.29 -16.02
CA LEU A 250 -15.30 -14.16 -15.59
C LEU A 250 -14.77 -12.76 -15.89
N THR A 251 -15.10 -12.21 -17.06
CA THR A 251 -14.69 -10.85 -17.45
C THR A 251 -15.31 -9.80 -16.54
N ARG A 252 -16.62 -9.89 -16.23
CA ARG A 252 -17.28 -8.98 -15.28
C ARG A 252 -16.64 -9.00 -13.88
N LYS A 253 -16.23 -10.18 -13.40
CA LYS A 253 -15.53 -10.29 -12.12
C LYS A 253 -14.14 -9.63 -12.18
N ALA A 254 -13.43 -9.78 -13.29
CA ALA A 254 -12.15 -9.12 -13.51
C ALA A 254 -12.29 -7.60 -13.57
N GLU A 255 -13.29 -7.08 -14.29
CA GLU A 255 -13.63 -5.65 -14.36
C GLU A 255 -13.94 -5.10 -12.97
N PHE A 256 -14.79 -5.77 -12.20
CA PHE A 256 -15.14 -5.34 -10.86
C PHE A 256 -13.93 -5.31 -9.92
N SER A 257 -13.05 -6.31 -9.99
CA SER A 257 -11.80 -6.32 -9.20
C SER A 257 -10.85 -5.18 -9.57
N LEU A 258 -10.77 -4.83 -10.86
CA LEU A 258 -9.98 -3.70 -11.34
C LEU A 258 -10.56 -2.36 -10.87
N PHE A 259 -11.88 -2.20 -10.99
CA PHE A 259 -12.59 -1.01 -10.51
C PHE A 259 -12.37 -0.78 -9.01
N LEU A 260 -12.54 -1.82 -8.20
CA LEU A 260 -12.30 -1.73 -6.76
C LEU A 260 -10.86 -1.35 -6.42
N ALA A 261 -9.87 -1.87 -7.16
CA ALA A 261 -8.48 -1.51 -6.95
C ALA A 261 -8.21 -0.03 -7.20
N VAL A 262 -8.81 0.56 -8.24
CA VAL A 262 -8.69 2.01 -8.52
C VAL A 262 -9.43 2.83 -7.46
N VAL A 263 -10.66 2.49 -7.14
CA VAL A 263 -11.46 3.22 -6.13
C VAL A 263 -10.76 3.21 -4.77
N SER A 264 -10.16 2.08 -4.38
CA SER A 264 -9.43 1.99 -3.11
C SER A 264 -8.18 2.86 -3.06
N SER A 265 -7.57 3.20 -4.20
CA SER A 265 -6.39 4.08 -4.26
C SER A 265 -6.74 5.57 -4.38
N VAL A 266 -7.97 5.91 -4.77
CA VAL A 266 -8.39 7.33 -4.91
C VAL A 266 -8.42 8.04 -3.56
N ILE A 267 -8.94 7.40 -2.51
CA ILE A 267 -9.11 8.03 -1.19
C ILE A 267 -7.75 8.41 -0.59
N PRO A 268 -6.78 7.48 -0.41
CA PRO A 268 -5.47 7.82 0.14
C PRO A 268 -4.71 8.82 -0.74
N PHE A 269 -4.81 8.71 -2.07
CA PHE A 269 -4.22 9.69 -2.97
C PHE A 269 -4.80 11.09 -2.73
N THR A 270 -6.13 11.22 -2.63
CA THR A 270 -6.80 12.51 -2.44
C THR A 270 -6.45 13.13 -1.08
N THR A 271 -6.50 12.34 0.00
CA THR A 271 -6.18 12.82 1.35
C THR A 271 -4.72 13.25 1.48
N ASN A 272 -3.78 12.46 0.94
CA ASN A 272 -2.37 12.81 0.92
C ASN A 272 -2.07 14.03 0.03
N SER A 273 -2.77 14.18 -1.10
CA SER A 273 -2.63 15.34 -1.97
C SER A 273 -3.11 16.63 -1.30
N ILE A 274 -4.29 16.60 -0.65
CA ILE A 274 -4.81 17.73 0.11
C ILE A 274 -3.84 18.10 1.23
N CYS A 275 -3.31 17.12 1.97
CA CYS A 275 -2.33 17.35 3.03
C CYS A 275 -1.04 18.00 2.49
N SER A 276 -0.53 17.51 1.35
CA SER A 276 0.69 18.05 0.73
C SER A 276 0.50 19.50 0.26
N VAL A 277 -0.63 19.79 -0.39
CA VAL A 277 -0.97 21.14 -0.85
C VAL A 277 -1.15 22.09 0.35
N SER A 278 -1.87 21.68 1.39
CA SER A 278 -2.07 22.50 2.59
C SER A 278 -0.74 22.82 3.27
N PHE A 279 0.18 21.87 3.37
CA PHE A 279 1.51 22.12 3.95
C PHE A 279 2.30 23.19 3.18
N LEU A 280 2.19 23.18 1.84
CA LEU A 280 2.96 24.09 0.98
C LEU A 280 2.39 25.53 0.97
N PHE A 281 1.07 25.68 1.12
CA PHE A 281 0.40 26.96 0.89
C PHE A 281 -0.25 27.58 2.13
N ASP A 282 -0.73 26.76 3.08
CA ASP A 282 -1.51 27.24 4.23
C ASP A 282 -1.21 26.38 5.47
N ARG A 283 -0.24 26.80 6.28
CA ARG A 283 0.20 26.11 7.48
C ARG A 283 -0.90 25.91 8.54
N PRO A 284 -1.73 26.91 8.87
CA PRO A 284 -2.87 26.73 9.79
C PRO A 284 -3.88 25.69 9.31
N LEU A 285 -4.18 25.64 8.02
CA LEU A 285 -5.09 24.64 7.45
C LEU A 285 -4.51 23.24 7.54
N TRP A 286 -3.19 23.10 7.41
CA TRP A 286 -2.49 21.82 7.44
C TRP A 286 -2.71 21.05 8.75
N ASP A 287 -2.74 21.70 9.91
CA ASP A 287 -3.00 21.05 11.20
C ASP A 287 -4.36 20.33 11.20
N TYR A 288 -5.39 20.93 10.62
CA TYR A 288 -6.71 20.30 10.48
C TYR A 288 -6.71 19.15 9.46
N VAL A 289 -5.95 19.30 8.38
CA VAL A 289 -5.87 18.29 7.31
C VAL A 289 -5.07 17.07 7.73
N LEU A 290 -4.16 17.18 8.70
CA LEU A 290 -3.46 16.03 9.28
C LEU A 290 -4.42 14.96 9.79
N PHE A 291 -5.56 15.37 10.35
CA PHE A 291 -6.62 14.48 10.80
C PHE A 291 -7.19 13.64 9.64
N LEU A 292 -7.41 14.27 8.49
CA LEU A 292 -7.93 13.61 7.29
C LEU A 292 -6.91 12.64 6.70
N ARG A 293 -5.63 13.00 6.72
CA ARG A 293 -4.53 12.15 6.25
C ARG A 293 -4.45 10.84 7.02
N ALA A 294 -4.54 10.88 8.34
CA ALA A 294 -4.51 9.67 9.16
C ALA A 294 -5.63 8.70 8.74
N ILE A 295 -6.87 9.20 8.57
CA ILE A 295 -8.00 8.38 8.10
C ILE A 295 -7.74 7.79 6.71
N GLY A 296 -7.16 8.56 5.78
CA GLY A 296 -6.85 8.10 4.42
C GLY A 296 -5.82 6.98 4.39
N ASN A 297 -4.77 7.09 5.18
CA ASN A 297 -3.72 6.07 5.30
C ASN A 297 -4.25 4.78 5.95
N ASP A 298 -5.07 4.91 6.98
CA ASP A 298 -5.71 3.77 7.64
C ASP A 298 -6.68 3.05 6.71
N TYR A 299 -7.44 3.83 5.92
CA TYR A 299 -8.34 3.26 4.90
C TYR A 299 -7.57 2.40 3.90
N GLU A 300 -6.43 2.86 3.39
CA GLU A 300 -5.61 2.10 2.45
C GLU A 300 -5.13 0.77 3.06
N THR A 301 -4.63 0.83 4.28
CA THR A 301 -4.09 -0.34 4.98
C THR A 301 -5.15 -1.42 5.23
N VAL A 302 -6.39 -1.01 5.55
CA VAL A 302 -7.48 -1.92 5.89
C VAL A 302 -8.22 -2.41 4.65
N MET A 303 -8.61 -1.51 3.75
CA MET A 303 -9.56 -1.83 2.68
C MET A 303 -9.03 -2.87 1.69
N MET A 304 -7.76 -2.79 1.27
CA MET A 304 -7.24 -3.70 0.26
C MET A 304 -7.25 -5.17 0.67
N PRO A 305 -6.76 -5.57 1.87
CA PRO A 305 -6.86 -6.96 2.32
C PRO A 305 -8.31 -7.45 2.41
N TRP A 306 -9.20 -6.62 2.98
CA TRP A 306 -10.60 -6.99 3.14
C TRP A 306 -11.34 -7.10 1.80
N VAL A 307 -11.14 -6.16 0.88
CA VAL A 307 -11.71 -6.23 -0.47
C VAL A 307 -11.23 -7.49 -1.19
N LEU A 308 -9.93 -7.77 -1.17
CA LEU A 308 -9.40 -8.99 -1.79
C LEU A 308 -9.99 -10.26 -1.17
N PHE A 309 -10.07 -10.32 0.17
CA PHE A 309 -10.62 -11.47 0.88
C PHE A 309 -12.10 -11.73 0.57
N LEU A 310 -12.90 -10.66 0.51
CA LEU A 310 -14.34 -10.76 0.30
C LEU A 310 -14.74 -10.95 -1.17
N THR A 311 -13.96 -10.40 -2.11
CA THR A 311 -14.34 -10.39 -3.54
C THR A 311 -13.71 -11.53 -4.34
N HIS A 312 -12.49 -11.95 -3.99
CA HIS A 312 -11.80 -12.94 -4.80
C HIS A 312 -12.32 -14.35 -4.54
N PRO A 313 -12.76 -15.09 -5.57
CA PRO A 313 -13.43 -16.39 -5.44
C PRO A 313 -12.59 -17.48 -4.75
N MET A 314 -11.26 -17.39 -4.83
CA MET A 314 -10.34 -18.31 -4.15
C MET A 314 -10.45 -18.25 -2.63
N PHE A 315 -10.76 -17.08 -2.06
CA PHE A 315 -10.84 -16.87 -0.61
C PHE A 315 -12.24 -17.08 -0.04
N ARG A 316 -13.28 -17.08 -0.89
CA ARG A 316 -14.64 -17.41 -0.47
C ARG A 316 -14.73 -18.89 -0.13
N SER A 317 -15.21 -19.19 1.07
CA SER A 317 -15.56 -20.56 1.45
C SER A 317 -16.62 -21.08 0.47
N LYS A 318 -16.32 -22.13 -0.30
CA LYS A 318 -17.36 -22.88 -0.98
C LYS A 318 -18.21 -23.48 0.13
N LYS A 319 -19.46 -22.99 0.33
CA LYS A 319 -20.49 -23.79 0.98
C LYS A 319 -20.48 -25.12 0.22
N LYS A 320 -20.10 -26.19 0.89
CA LYS A 320 -20.36 -27.55 0.40
C LYS A 320 -21.88 -27.63 0.21
N THR A 321 -22.33 -27.38 -1.00
CA THR A 321 -23.60 -27.91 -1.42
C THR A 321 -23.40 -29.41 -1.33
N SER A 322 -23.99 -30.04 -0.34
CA SER A 322 -24.14 -31.49 -0.27
C SER A 322 -24.99 -31.85 -1.49
N SER A 323 -24.32 -32.08 -2.60
CA SER A 323 -24.89 -32.74 -3.75
C SER A 323 -25.13 -34.17 -3.28
N THR A 324 -26.36 -34.46 -2.90
CA THR A 324 -26.96 -35.78 -2.92
C THR A 324 -26.50 -36.47 -4.19
N ASN A 325 -25.71 -37.53 -4.00
CA ASN A 325 -25.29 -38.44 -5.04
C ASN A 325 -26.55 -39.02 -5.68
N ALA A 326 -26.97 -38.48 -6.80
CA ALA A 326 -27.81 -39.21 -7.74
C ALA A 326 -26.88 -40.08 -8.57
N THR A 327 -26.89 -41.35 -8.22
CA THR A 327 -26.42 -42.48 -8.98
C THR A 327 -26.79 -42.34 -10.45
N SER A 328 -25.85 -42.28 -11.38
CA SER A 328 -26.01 -42.80 -12.73
C SER A 328 -24.69 -43.34 -13.23
N ASN A 329 -24.53 -44.65 -13.01
CA ASN A 329 -23.73 -45.50 -13.88
C ASN A 329 -24.35 -45.43 -15.28
N MET A 330 -23.52 -45.24 -16.29
CA MET A 330 -23.51 -45.95 -17.57
C MET A 330 -22.83 -45.12 -18.65
N PHE A 331 -21.88 -45.66 -19.16
CA PHE A 331 -21.33 -45.91 -20.48
C PHE A 331 -19.86 -45.52 -20.61
N ALA A 332 -19.04 -46.53 -20.47
CA ALA A 332 -17.69 -46.59 -21.03
C ALA A 332 -17.77 -46.67 -22.55
N THR A 333 -17.12 -45.74 -23.22
CA THR A 333 -16.65 -45.98 -24.60
C THR A 333 -15.24 -45.44 -24.75
N SER A 334 -14.35 -46.37 -24.97
CA SER A 334 -12.95 -46.17 -25.33
C SER A 334 -12.81 -45.33 -26.60
N ASN A 335 -11.93 -44.33 -26.56
CA ASN A 335 -11.16 -43.97 -27.75
C ASN A 335 -9.79 -43.43 -27.32
N THR A 336 -8.82 -44.28 -27.42
CA THR A 336 -7.38 -44.05 -27.47
C THR A 336 -7.05 -43.23 -28.71
N ASN A 337 -6.60 -42.02 -28.51
CA ASN A 337 -5.74 -41.32 -29.45
C ASN A 337 -4.67 -40.52 -28.68
N SER A 338 -3.55 -41.22 -28.47
CA SER A 338 -2.31 -40.65 -27.96
C SER A 338 -1.65 -39.80 -29.04
N GLN A 339 -1.90 -38.51 -29.04
CA GLN A 339 -1.01 -37.55 -29.69
C GLN A 339 0.04 -37.06 -28.69
N SER A 340 1.21 -37.66 -28.78
CA SER A 340 2.45 -37.23 -28.19
C SER A 340 2.78 -35.78 -28.65
N ARG A 341 2.37 -34.77 -27.90
CA ARG A 341 2.92 -33.43 -28.05
C ARG A 341 4.25 -33.35 -27.33
N LYS A 342 5.34 -33.44 -28.09
CA LYS A 342 6.67 -33.05 -27.65
C LYS A 342 6.61 -31.57 -27.21
N SER A 343 6.61 -31.35 -25.89
CA SER A 343 6.81 -30.04 -25.31
C SER A 343 8.26 -29.64 -25.52
N ALA A 344 8.53 -28.78 -26.50
CA ALA A 344 9.81 -28.11 -26.59
C ALA A 344 9.94 -27.25 -25.31
N ALA A 345 10.86 -27.62 -24.44
CA ALA A 345 11.26 -26.81 -23.29
C ALA A 345 11.89 -25.51 -23.81
N VAL A 346 11.15 -24.42 -23.74
CA VAL A 346 11.71 -23.08 -23.93
C VAL A 346 12.46 -22.76 -22.65
N VAL A 347 13.78 -22.80 -22.71
CA VAL A 347 14.66 -22.32 -21.65
C VAL A 347 14.54 -20.79 -21.63
N CYS A 348 13.95 -20.23 -20.56
CA CYS A 348 13.97 -18.79 -20.24
C CYS A 348 15.13 -18.47 -19.29
#